data_190b8ae78e19ad21b860522c69a1e63e
#
_entry.id   190b8ae78e19ad21b860522c69a1e63e
#
_cell.length_a   1.000
_cell.length_b   1.000
_cell.length_c   1.000
_cell.angle_alpha   90.00
_cell.angle_beta   90.00
_cell.angle_gamma   90.00
#
_symmetry.space_group_name_H-M   'P 1'
#
loop_
_entity.id
_entity.type
_entity.pdbx_description
1 polymer ?
#
loop_
_entity_poly.entity_id
_entity_poly.type
_entity_poly.pdbx_seq_one_letter_code
_entity_poly.pdbx_strand_id
1 'polypeptide(L)'
;MRGLVPFFFILSFCAFSQNKPGLYDYSDLPQSLMSNPGTTIEFDYHAGVPLFSQFHINAGLKGGSLYDIIADDGRTVDEKITAKLEELSSDDYLTINQQLELLSFGWRSKKNPDTYFSGGMYEEFDFMGYFPKDLAVLAYEGNQEYLNQDFSFSDFAGTAELLTVFHFGYTKQIDDRLTFGARAKIYSSMFN
;
A
#
# COMPACT_ATOMS: atom_id res chain seq x y z
N MET A 1 29.56 -0.47 -28.53
CA MET A 1 29.11 0.03 -27.23
C MET A 1 28.12 1.22 -27.27
N ARG A 2 27.42 1.47 -28.40
CA ARG A 2 26.48 2.59 -28.57
C ARG A 2 24.98 2.27 -28.29
N GLY A 3 24.65 1.03 -27.99
CA GLY A 3 23.25 0.58 -27.84
C GLY A 3 22.74 0.40 -26.40
N LEU A 4 23.62 0.46 -25.38
CA LEU A 4 23.22 0.21 -23.97
C LEU A 4 22.70 1.47 -23.24
N VAL A 5 23.04 2.66 -23.70
CA VAL A 5 22.67 3.90 -23.02
C VAL A 5 21.14 4.20 -23.12
N PRO A 6 20.47 4.01 -24.26
CA PRO A 6 19.01 4.24 -24.31
C PRO A 6 18.20 3.18 -23.55
N PHE A 7 18.71 1.95 -23.39
CA PHE A 7 18.03 0.90 -22.62
C PHE A 7 18.05 1.20 -21.11
N PHE A 8 19.12 1.78 -20.60
CA PHE A 8 19.20 2.22 -19.19
C PHE A 8 18.29 3.40 -18.89
N PHE A 9 18.06 4.29 -19.86
CA PHE A 9 17.16 5.44 -19.70
C PHE A 9 15.68 5.07 -19.67
N ILE A 10 15.28 4.01 -20.36
CA ILE A 10 13.90 3.50 -20.35
C ILE A 10 13.58 2.80 -19.01
N LEU A 11 14.54 2.15 -18.37
CA LEU A 11 14.37 1.52 -17.05
C LEU A 11 14.15 2.54 -15.91
N SER A 12 14.59 3.79 -16.08
CA SER A 12 14.44 4.84 -15.08
C SER A 12 13.00 5.39 -14.95
N PHE A 13 12.12 5.13 -15.91
CA PHE A 13 10.74 5.62 -15.89
C PHE A 13 9.74 4.70 -15.18
N CYS A 14 10.16 3.50 -14.75
CA CYS A 14 9.26 2.52 -14.13
C CYS A 14 9.29 2.53 -12.58
N ALA A 15 9.92 3.53 -11.94
CA ALA A 15 10.19 3.50 -10.50
C ALA A 15 9.18 4.29 -9.64
N PHE A 16 7.95 4.54 -10.10
CA PHE A 16 6.93 5.27 -9.34
C PHE A 16 5.81 4.36 -8.86
N SER A 17 6.10 3.45 -7.92
CA SER A 17 5.05 2.78 -7.16
C SER A 17 5.60 2.28 -5.82
N GLN A 18 5.83 3.19 -4.88
CA GLN A 18 6.08 2.82 -3.49
C GLN A 18 4.98 3.38 -2.61
N ASN A 19 4.04 2.54 -2.23
CA ASN A 19 2.96 2.89 -1.30
C ASN A 19 3.41 3.05 0.16
N LYS A 20 4.71 2.86 0.47
CA LYS A 20 5.24 2.87 1.85
C LYS A 20 6.52 3.70 1.99
N PRO A 21 6.51 5.00 1.63
CA PRO A 21 7.72 5.82 1.71
C PRO A 21 8.19 6.06 3.16
N GLY A 22 7.30 5.96 4.14
CA GLY A 22 7.60 6.29 5.54
C GLY A 22 8.60 5.39 6.25
N LEU A 23 8.87 4.17 5.74
CA LEU A 23 9.83 3.23 6.35
C LEU A 23 11.12 3.06 5.54
N TYR A 24 11.28 3.80 4.44
CA TYR A 24 12.34 3.55 3.47
C TYR A 24 13.76 3.73 4.05
N ASP A 25 13.95 4.73 4.92
CA ASP A 25 15.27 5.12 5.43
C ASP A 25 15.51 4.76 6.91
N TYR A 26 14.63 3.93 7.51
CA TYR A 26 14.76 3.54 8.91
C TYR A 26 15.59 2.27 9.08
N SER A 27 16.91 2.42 9.28
CA SER A 27 17.86 1.30 9.45
C SER A 27 17.65 0.50 10.74
N ASP A 28 17.07 1.11 11.77
CA ASP A 28 16.84 0.50 13.09
C ASP A 28 15.62 -0.44 13.11
N LEU A 29 14.76 -0.36 12.09
CA LEU A 29 13.52 -1.12 12.03
C LEU A 29 13.59 -2.24 10.99
N PRO A 30 13.40 -3.53 11.39
CA PRO A 30 13.36 -4.65 10.44
C PRO A 30 12.32 -4.50 9.33
N GLN A 31 11.23 -3.77 9.62
CA GLN A 31 10.14 -3.49 8.69
C GLN A 31 10.59 -2.63 7.50
N SER A 32 11.67 -1.85 7.65
CA SER A 32 12.26 -1.07 6.55
C SER A 32 12.73 -1.96 5.40
N LEU A 33 13.19 -3.17 5.71
CA LEU A 33 13.56 -4.20 4.72
C LEU A 33 12.39 -4.54 3.78
N MET A 34 11.15 -4.38 4.21
CA MET A 34 9.97 -4.59 3.37
C MET A 34 9.87 -3.56 2.24
N SER A 35 10.27 -2.32 2.49
CA SER A 35 10.24 -1.20 1.54
C SER A 35 11.57 -1.04 0.81
N ASN A 36 12.69 -1.25 1.52
CA ASN A 36 14.04 -1.10 0.99
C ASN A 36 14.93 -2.28 1.42
N PRO A 37 15.03 -3.35 0.63
CA PRO A 37 15.92 -4.47 0.96
C PRO A 37 17.41 -4.10 0.96
N GLY A 38 17.77 -2.94 0.41
CA GLY A 38 19.12 -2.39 0.40
C GLY A 38 19.42 -1.43 1.55
N THR A 39 18.56 -1.32 2.56
CA THR A 39 18.85 -0.47 3.73
C THR A 39 20.01 -1.00 4.54
N THR A 40 20.75 -0.12 5.19
CA THR A 40 21.79 -0.51 6.17
C THR A 40 21.11 -1.16 7.37
N ILE A 41 21.68 -2.24 7.91
CA ILE A 41 21.10 -3.02 9.00
C ILE A 41 22.04 -2.95 10.20
N GLU A 42 21.53 -2.46 11.34
CA GLU A 42 22.30 -2.27 12.56
C GLU A 42 22.14 -3.42 13.58
N PHE A 43 21.23 -4.36 13.33
CA PHE A 43 20.96 -5.50 14.20
C PHE A 43 21.46 -6.82 13.62
N ASP A 44 21.78 -7.79 14.49
CA ASP A 44 22.29 -9.11 14.09
C ASP A 44 21.20 -10.11 13.79
N TYR A 45 20.04 -9.98 14.43
CA TYR A 45 18.86 -10.81 14.19
C TYR A 45 17.60 -10.05 14.51
N HIS A 46 16.50 -10.47 13.91
CA HIS A 46 15.16 -10.06 14.31
C HIS A 46 14.19 -11.22 14.19
N ALA A 47 13.14 -11.15 15.01
CA ALA A 47 11.97 -12.02 14.91
C ALA A 47 10.73 -11.17 15.18
N GLY A 48 9.78 -11.20 14.26
CA GLY A 48 8.52 -10.50 14.40
C GLY A 48 7.52 -11.32 15.23
N VAL A 49 6.75 -10.63 16.05
CA VAL A 49 5.61 -11.23 16.75
C VAL A 49 4.43 -11.28 15.79
N PRO A 50 3.84 -12.46 15.52
CA PRO A 50 2.71 -12.57 14.61
C PRO A 50 1.61 -11.58 14.93
N LEU A 51 1.05 -10.94 13.90
CA LEU A 51 -0.01 -9.93 13.93
C LEU A 51 0.36 -8.57 14.56
N PHE A 52 1.46 -8.48 15.33
CA PHE A 52 1.84 -7.25 16.05
C PHE A 52 3.10 -6.58 15.47
N SER A 53 3.85 -7.25 14.61
CA SER A 53 5.11 -6.70 14.10
C SER A 53 4.90 -5.64 13.03
N GLN A 54 3.92 -5.83 12.15
CA GLN A 54 3.57 -4.82 11.15
C GLN A 54 2.10 -4.96 10.75
N PHE A 55 1.39 -3.85 10.87
CA PHE A 55 0.08 -3.65 10.27
C PHE A 55 0.14 -2.37 9.43
N HIS A 56 -0.23 -2.47 8.17
CA HIS A 56 -0.32 -1.33 7.26
C HIS A 56 -1.71 -1.31 6.63
N ILE A 57 -2.32 -0.14 6.61
CA ILE A 57 -3.55 0.11 5.89
C ILE A 57 -3.41 1.41 5.11
N ASN A 58 -3.86 1.39 3.87
CA ASN A 58 -3.98 2.55 3.03
C ASN A 58 -5.37 2.54 2.40
N ALA A 59 -6.03 3.70 2.41
CA ALA A 59 -7.29 3.90 1.74
C ALA A 59 -7.17 5.12 0.83
N GLY A 60 -7.65 4.99 -0.39
CA GLY A 60 -7.66 6.04 -1.40
C GLY A 60 -9.05 6.21 -1.99
N LEU A 61 -9.42 7.43 -2.29
CA LEU A 61 -10.66 7.77 -2.98
C LEU A 61 -10.31 8.61 -4.21
N LYS A 62 -10.70 8.16 -5.39
CA LYS A 62 -10.72 9.01 -6.57
C LYS A 62 -11.99 9.87 -6.52
N GLY A 63 -11.86 11.15 -6.84
CA GLY A 63 -12.96 12.13 -6.74
C GLY A 63 -12.99 12.92 -5.43
N GLY A 64 -12.13 12.58 -4.46
CA GLY A 64 -12.03 13.30 -3.19
C GLY A 64 -10.81 12.93 -2.39
N SER A 65 -10.56 13.69 -1.34
CA SER A 65 -9.52 13.39 -0.38
C SER A 65 -10.08 13.56 1.04
N LEU A 66 -9.54 12.79 1.99
CA LEU A 66 -9.90 12.96 3.39
C LEU A 66 -9.56 14.39 3.86
N TYR A 67 -8.52 15.00 3.31
CA TYR A 67 -8.16 16.38 3.60
C TYR A 67 -9.27 17.37 3.23
N ASP A 68 -9.98 17.16 2.12
CA ASP A 68 -11.10 18.02 1.69
C ASP A 68 -12.23 18.05 2.73
N ILE A 69 -12.38 16.97 3.51
CA ILE A 69 -13.39 16.86 4.56
C ILE A 69 -12.93 17.46 5.89
N ILE A 70 -11.65 17.24 6.27
CA ILE A 70 -11.15 17.62 7.59
C ILE A 70 -10.44 18.99 7.63
N ALA A 71 -10.08 19.59 6.47
CA ALA A 71 -9.42 20.89 6.42
C ALA A 71 -10.30 21.97 7.06
N ASP A 72 -9.71 22.88 7.82
CA ASP A 72 -10.41 24.02 8.40
C ASP A 72 -10.49 25.16 7.37
N ASP A 73 -11.60 25.22 6.66
CA ASP A 73 -11.90 26.25 5.64
C ASP A 73 -13.16 27.06 5.96
N GLY A 74 -13.66 26.91 7.21
CA GLY A 74 -14.84 27.62 7.69
C GLY A 74 -16.18 26.94 7.33
N ARG A 75 -16.17 25.86 6.54
CA ARG A 75 -17.37 25.05 6.24
C ARG A 75 -17.54 23.95 7.27
N THR A 76 -18.76 23.53 7.52
CA THR A 76 -19.06 22.36 8.34
C THR A 76 -18.69 21.07 7.62
N VAL A 77 -18.50 19.99 8.37
CA VAL A 77 -18.25 18.66 7.80
C VAL A 77 -19.39 18.22 6.87
N ASP A 78 -20.64 18.48 7.28
CA ASP A 78 -21.82 18.15 6.46
C ASP A 78 -21.83 18.88 5.13
N GLU A 79 -21.57 20.20 5.12
CA GLU A 79 -21.47 20.98 3.88
C GLU A 79 -20.39 20.44 2.93
N LYS A 80 -19.27 20.00 3.48
CA LYS A 80 -18.18 19.43 2.69
C LYS A 80 -18.51 18.07 2.12
N ILE A 81 -19.15 17.20 2.91
CA ILE A 81 -19.59 15.89 2.45
C ILE A 81 -20.66 16.05 1.35
N THR A 82 -21.66 16.90 1.55
CA THR A 82 -22.71 17.17 0.55
C THR A 82 -22.10 17.70 -0.76
N ALA A 83 -21.19 18.67 -0.68
CA ALA A 83 -20.49 19.18 -1.86
C ALA A 83 -19.72 18.07 -2.59
N LYS A 84 -19.05 17.15 -1.85
CA LYS A 84 -18.35 16.02 -2.46
C LYS A 84 -19.29 14.99 -3.08
N LEU A 85 -20.44 14.73 -2.48
CA LEU A 85 -21.45 13.86 -3.07
C LEU A 85 -21.99 14.40 -4.40
N GLU A 86 -22.15 15.72 -4.51
CA GLU A 86 -22.54 16.38 -5.76
C GLU A 86 -21.48 16.23 -6.87
N GLU A 87 -20.20 16.29 -6.50
CA GLU A 87 -19.06 16.14 -7.43
C GLU A 87 -18.80 14.68 -7.87
N LEU A 88 -19.32 13.67 -7.13
CA LEU A 88 -19.09 12.26 -7.45
C LEU A 88 -19.62 11.89 -8.85
N SER A 89 -18.83 11.08 -9.52
CA SER A 89 -19.11 10.53 -10.85
C SER A 89 -19.05 9.00 -10.83
N SER A 90 -19.55 8.36 -11.89
CA SER A 90 -19.48 6.91 -12.07
C SER A 90 -18.03 6.37 -12.21
N ASP A 91 -17.09 7.26 -12.50
CA ASP A 91 -15.66 6.91 -12.65
C ASP A 91 -14.89 6.97 -11.32
N ASP A 92 -15.55 7.37 -10.23
CA ASP A 92 -14.92 7.45 -8.93
C ASP A 92 -14.91 6.11 -8.22
N TYR A 93 -13.82 5.83 -7.51
CA TYR A 93 -13.62 4.54 -6.85
C TYR A 93 -12.91 4.70 -5.51
N LEU A 94 -13.21 3.77 -4.62
CA LEU A 94 -12.49 3.55 -3.36
C LEU A 94 -11.47 2.44 -3.55
N THR A 95 -10.28 2.65 -3.01
CA THR A 95 -9.29 1.59 -2.84
C THR A 95 -8.98 1.38 -1.37
N ILE A 96 -8.82 0.14 -0.96
CA ILE A 96 -8.30 -0.24 0.35
C ILE A 96 -7.19 -1.24 0.10
N ASN A 97 -6.01 -0.95 0.63
CA ASN A 97 -4.88 -1.86 0.66
C ASN A 97 -4.51 -2.10 2.13
N GLN A 98 -4.48 -3.34 2.54
CA GLN A 98 -4.11 -3.75 3.89
C GLN A 98 -3.00 -4.79 3.82
N GLN A 99 -2.00 -4.66 4.67
CA GLN A 99 -0.97 -5.67 4.86
C GLN A 99 -0.81 -6.00 6.34
N LEU A 100 -0.80 -7.30 6.64
CA LEU A 100 -0.67 -7.83 7.99
C LEU A 100 0.46 -8.85 8.03
N GLU A 101 1.52 -8.55 8.77
CA GLU A 101 2.64 -9.47 8.95
C GLU A 101 2.25 -10.62 9.87
N LEU A 102 2.39 -11.86 9.37
CA LEU A 102 2.13 -13.08 10.13
C LEU A 102 3.42 -13.65 10.71
N LEU A 103 4.52 -13.56 9.99
CA LEU A 103 5.81 -14.07 10.41
C LEU A 103 6.93 -13.23 9.78
N SER A 104 7.91 -12.85 10.60
CA SER A 104 9.09 -12.14 10.15
C SER A 104 10.31 -12.60 10.94
N PHE A 105 11.40 -12.82 10.25
CA PHE A 105 12.67 -13.19 10.86
C PHE A 105 13.83 -12.76 9.97
N GLY A 106 15.00 -12.64 10.59
CA GLY A 106 16.24 -12.40 9.86
C GLY A 106 17.46 -12.59 10.74
N TRP A 107 18.59 -12.78 10.08
CA TRP A 107 19.86 -12.99 10.75
C TRP A 107 21.06 -12.52 9.91
N ARG A 108 22.08 -12.05 10.60
CA ARG A 108 23.38 -11.73 10.01
C ARG A 108 24.21 -13.00 9.82
N SER A 109 24.88 -13.11 8.70
CA SER A 109 25.75 -14.26 8.41
C SER A 109 26.99 -14.25 9.30
N LYS A 110 27.24 -15.33 10.03
CA LYS A 110 28.46 -15.48 10.85
C LYS A 110 29.74 -15.59 10.00
N LYS A 111 29.63 -16.05 8.75
CA LYS A 111 30.80 -16.18 7.84
C LYS A 111 31.10 -14.88 7.12
N ASN A 112 30.08 -14.10 6.79
CA ASN A 112 30.17 -12.84 6.08
C ASN A 112 29.34 -11.79 6.84
N PRO A 113 29.91 -11.08 7.82
CA PRO A 113 29.17 -10.13 8.67
C PRO A 113 28.47 -9.00 7.89
N ASP A 114 28.95 -8.69 6.69
CA ASP A 114 28.34 -7.69 5.80
C ASP A 114 27.06 -8.20 5.11
N THR A 115 26.66 -9.45 5.37
CA THR A 115 25.50 -10.08 4.72
C THR A 115 24.41 -10.36 5.73
N TYR A 116 23.19 -9.96 5.38
CA TYR A 116 21.98 -10.19 6.16
C TYR A 116 20.91 -10.91 5.33
N PHE A 117 20.28 -11.90 5.93
CA PHE A 117 19.15 -12.63 5.36
C PHE A 117 17.90 -12.29 6.12
N SER A 118 16.80 -12.11 5.39
CA SER A 118 15.48 -11.87 5.98
C SER A 118 14.44 -12.74 5.28
N GLY A 119 13.36 -13.05 5.97
CA GLY A 119 12.26 -13.79 5.39
C GLY A 119 11.02 -13.69 6.25
N GLY A 120 9.91 -14.09 5.67
CA GLY A 120 8.64 -14.07 6.39
C GLY A 120 7.44 -14.33 5.50
N MET A 121 6.29 -14.09 6.09
CA MET A 121 4.98 -14.27 5.47
C MET A 121 4.05 -13.16 5.94
N TYR A 122 3.28 -12.61 5.03
CA TYR A 122 2.24 -11.63 5.33
C TYR A 122 1.00 -11.85 4.46
N GLU A 123 -0.14 -11.40 4.96
CA GLU A 123 -1.39 -11.30 4.19
C GLU A 123 -1.49 -9.90 3.59
N GLU A 124 -1.90 -9.84 2.33
CA GLU A 124 -2.18 -8.61 1.60
C GLU A 124 -3.62 -8.67 1.09
N PHE A 125 -4.42 -7.71 1.53
CA PHE A 125 -5.79 -7.54 1.07
C PHE A 125 -5.88 -6.27 0.24
N ASP A 126 -6.32 -6.43 -0.98
CA ASP A 126 -6.57 -5.35 -1.93
C ASP A 126 -8.05 -5.33 -2.29
N PHE A 127 -8.64 -4.15 -2.16
CA PHE A 127 -10.00 -3.89 -2.57
C PHE A 127 -10.04 -2.64 -3.45
N MET A 128 -10.78 -2.72 -4.55
CA MET A 128 -11.15 -1.56 -5.36
C MET A 128 -12.63 -1.67 -5.72
N GLY A 129 -13.38 -0.61 -5.40
CA GLY A 129 -14.82 -0.55 -5.68
C GLY A 129 -15.22 0.76 -6.31
N TYR A 130 -15.96 0.69 -7.41
CA TYR A 130 -16.65 1.83 -8.01
C TYR A 130 -17.97 2.05 -7.30
N PHE A 131 -18.26 3.28 -6.96
CA PHE A 131 -19.48 3.64 -6.26
C PHE A 131 -20.40 4.44 -7.18
N PRO A 132 -21.61 3.95 -7.46
CA PRO A 132 -22.65 4.82 -8.00
C PRO A 132 -22.88 6.00 -7.06
N LYS A 133 -22.93 7.22 -7.60
CA LYS A 133 -23.28 8.44 -6.84
C LYS A 133 -24.53 8.24 -6.00
N ASP A 134 -25.55 7.62 -6.60
CA ASP A 134 -26.83 7.37 -5.97
C ASP A 134 -26.74 6.51 -4.71
N LEU A 135 -25.80 5.55 -4.66
CA LEU A 135 -25.56 4.76 -3.46
C LEU A 135 -24.95 5.61 -2.34
N ALA A 136 -24.03 6.52 -2.67
CA ALA A 136 -23.40 7.40 -1.70
C ALA A 136 -24.43 8.42 -1.14
N VAL A 137 -25.26 8.99 -2.00
CA VAL A 137 -26.36 9.88 -1.61
C VAL A 137 -27.34 9.15 -0.69
N LEU A 138 -27.79 7.96 -1.09
CA LEU A 138 -28.72 7.16 -0.27
C LEU A 138 -28.14 6.79 1.10
N ALA A 139 -26.85 6.48 1.16
CA ALA A 139 -26.20 6.11 2.42
C ALA A 139 -26.02 7.29 3.38
N TYR A 140 -25.81 8.51 2.87
CA TYR A 140 -25.57 9.69 3.68
C TYR A 140 -26.83 10.49 3.98
N GLU A 141 -27.63 10.81 2.95
CA GLU A 141 -28.83 11.67 3.07
C GLU A 141 -30.12 10.87 3.32
N GLY A 142 -30.07 9.56 3.01
CA GLY A 142 -31.26 8.72 3.07
C GLY A 142 -32.19 8.94 1.87
N ASN A 143 -33.40 8.44 1.97
CA ASN A 143 -34.40 8.48 0.87
C ASN A 143 -35.51 9.49 1.04
N GLN A 144 -35.56 10.25 2.14
CA GLN A 144 -36.72 11.09 2.47
C GLN A 144 -36.97 12.24 1.47
N GLU A 145 -35.87 12.82 0.97
CA GLU A 145 -35.92 13.93 0.00
C GLU A 145 -36.05 13.44 -1.46
N TYR A 146 -35.85 12.13 -1.68
CA TYR A 146 -35.79 11.51 -3.01
C TYR A 146 -37.00 10.60 -3.28
N LEU A 147 -38.13 10.83 -2.59
CA LEU A 147 -39.38 10.07 -2.81
C LEU A 147 -39.86 10.25 -4.25
N ASN A 148 -40.11 9.13 -4.94
CA ASN A 148 -40.46 9.03 -6.36
C ASN A 148 -39.28 9.32 -7.35
N GLN A 149 -38.05 9.26 -6.90
CA GLN A 149 -36.85 9.21 -7.78
C GLN A 149 -36.31 7.79 -7.83
N ASP A 150 -35.77 7.41 -9.00
CA ASP A 150 -35.12 6.12 -9.17
C ASP A 150 -33.66 6.27 -8.84
N PHE A 151 -33.11 5.38 -7.99
CA PHE A 151 -31.69 5.25 -7.72
C PHE A 151 -31.07 4.23 -8.66
N SER A 152 -29.98 4.59 -9.36
CA SER A 152 -29.24 3.69 -10.22
C SER A 152 -28.06 3.07 -9.48
N PHE A 153 -27.99 1.74 -9.50
CA PHE A 153 -26.84 0.98 -8.98
C PHE A 153 -26.10 0.25 -10.11
N SER A 154 -26.33 0.64 -11.38
CA SER A 154 -25.80 -0.04 -12.55
C SER A 154 -24.26 -0.02 -12.63
N ASP A 155 -23.63 1.01 -12.07
CA ASP A 155 -22.18 1.20 -12.11
C ASP A 155 -21.45 0.65 -10.88
N PHE A 156 -22.21 -0.07 -10.01
CA PHE A 156 -21.59 -0.75 -8.88
C PHE A 156 -20.75 -1.93 -9.34
N ALA A 157 -19.45 -1.82 -9.19
CA ALA A 157 -18.49 -2.86 -9.51
C ALA A 157 -17.34 -2.84 -8.49
N GLY A 158 -16.79 -4.00 -8.19
CA GLY A 158 -15.68 -4.09 -7.27
C GLY A 158 -14.87 -5.35 -7.47
N THR A 159 -13.60 -5.27 -7.10
CA THR A 159 -12.70 -6.41 -7.00
C THR A 159 -12.13 -6.47 -5.60
N ALA A 160 -11.99 -7.68 -5.08
CA ALA A 160 -11.31 -7.94 -3.82
C ALA A 160 -10.36 -9.12 -4.00
N GLU A 161 -9.15 -8.97 -3.52
CA GLU A 161 -8.14 -10.00 -3.58
C GLU A 161 -7.49 -10.18 -2.21
N LEU A 162 -7.31 -11.43 -1.78
CA LEU A 162 -6.56 -11.79 -0.59
C LEU A 162 -5.39 -12.68 -0.97
N LEU A 163 -4.19 -12.19 -0.72
CA LEU A 163 -2.94 -12.84 -1.07
C LEU A 163 -2.13 -13.18 0.18
N THR A 164 -1.70 -14.43 0.27
CA THR A 164 -0.60 -14.81 1.16
C THR A 164 0.71 -14.64 0.44
N VAL A 165 1.60 -13.84 0.97
CA VAL A 165 2.90 -13.53 0.36
C VAL A 165 4.02 -14.08 1.21
N PHE A 166 4.77 -15.03 0.66
CA PHE A 166 6.04 -15.49 1.22
C PHE A 166 7.18 -14.65 0.63
N HIS A 167 8.08 -14.20 1.47
CA HIS A 167 9.22 -13.42 0.99
C HIS A 167 10.53 -13.90 1.57
N PHE A 168 11.60 -13.70 0.79
CA PHE A 168 12.97 -13.93 1.21
C PHE A 168 13.83 -12.77 0.70
N GLY A 169 14.60 -12.16 1.60
CA GLY A 169 15.46 -11.01 1.34
C GLY A 169 16.94 -11.35 1.57
N TYR A 170 17.76 -10.76 0.75
CA TYR A 170 19.22 -10.76 0.84
C TYR A 170 19.72 -9.33 0.82
N THR A 171 20.50 -8.94 1.81
CA THR A 171 21.09 -7.61 1.92
C THR A 171 22.61 -7.77 2.12
N LYS A 172 23.40 -7.01 1.38
CA LYS A 172 24.85 -7.03 1.50
C LYS A 172 25.41 -5.60 1.52
N GLN A 173 26.08 -5.27 2.59
CA GLN A 173 26.90 -4.06 2.67
C GLN A 173 28.17 -4.25 1.87
N ILE A 174 28.41 -3.41 0.88
CA ILE A 174 29.59 -3.45 0.00
C ILE A 174 30.71 -2.60 0.61
N ASP A 175 30.33 -1.42 1.11
CA ASP A 175 31.22 -0.50 1.84
C ASP A 175 30.36 0.40 2.76
N ASP A 176 30.96 1.40 3.40
CA ASP A 176 30.30 2.30 4.36
C ASP A 176 29.20 3.19 3.72
N ARG A 177 29.12 3.23 2.40
CA ARG A 177 28.20 4.10 1.64
C ARG A 177 27.24 3.34 0.74
N LEU A 178 27.56 2.08 0.47
CA LEU A 178 26.83 1.29 -0.51
C LEU A 178 26.36 -0.04 0.09
N THR A 179 25.05 -0.22 0.12
CA THR A 179 24.41 -1.49 0.46
C THR A 179 23.57 -1.96 -0.73
N PHE A 180 23.70 -3.21 -1.08
CA PHE A 180 22.88 -3.87 -2.10
C PHE A 180 21.87 -4.77 -1.44
N GLY A 181 20.62 -4.73 -1.90
CA GLY A 181 19.56 -5.63 -1.43
C GLY A 181 18.69 -6.15 -2.56
N ALA A 182 18.24 -7.38 -2.38
CA ALA A 182 17.27 -8.02 -3.28
C ALA A 182 16.23 -8.79 -2.46
N ARG A 183 14.99 -8.85 -2.95
CA ARG A 183 13.92 -9.61 -2.35
C ARG A 183 13.16 -10.40 -3.39
N ALA A 184 12.94 -11.67 -3.12
CA ALA A 184 12.03 -12.54 -3.85
C ALA A 184 10.70 -12.63 -3.09
N LYS A 185 9.58 -12.65 -3.83
CA LYS A 185 8.23 -12.82 -3.29
C LYS A 185 7.52 -13.91 -4.08
N ILE A 186 6.76 -14.73 -3.36
CA ILE A 186 5.89 -15.76 -3.92
C ILE A 186 4.48 -15.43 -3.43
N TYR A 187 3.56 -15.24 -4.37
CA TYR A 187 2.17 -14.91 -4.09
C TYR A 187 1.31 -16.16 -4.22
N SER A 188 0.44 -16.36 -3.24
CA SER A 188 -0.59 -17.40 -3.26
C SER A 188 -1.94 -16.72 -3.03
N SER A 189 -2.83 -16.74 -4.02
CA SER A 189 -4.18 -16.21 -3.87
C SER A 189 -5.02 -17.15 -3.02
N MET A 190 -5.75 -16.61 -2.08
CA MET A 190 -6.76 -17.33 -1.30
C MET A 190 -8.14 -17.19 -1.94
N PHE A 191 -8.45 -15.99 -2.48
CA PHE A 191 -9.61 -15.73 -3.35
C PHE A 191 -9.36 -14.48 -4.19
N ASN A 192 -10.08 -14.36 -5.28
CA ASN A 192 -10.14 -13.19 -6.16
C ASN A 192 -11.53 -13.07 -6.82
#